data_9f6cbec8a299c94204170ff5eea3f3f4
#
_entry.id   9f6cbec8a299c94204170ff5eea3f3f4
#
_cell.length_a   1.000
_cell.length_b   1.000
_cell.length_c   1.000
_cell.angle_alpha   90.00
_cell.angle_beta   90.00
_cell.angle_gamma   90.00
#
_symmetry.space_group_name_H-M   'P 1'
#
loop_
_entity.id
_entity.type
_entity.pdbx_description
1 polymer ?
#
loop_
_entity_poly.entity_id
_entity_poly.type
_entity_poly.pdbx_seq_one_letter_code
_entity_poly.pdbx_strand_id
1 'polypeptide(L)'
;MTNIKVLDQDHGKMWYVYHGDCVDVARGIPESSVDFIIFSPPFESLYTYSNSDRDMGNCRSSLEFARHFRFLAKELYRILTPGRCMSVHCMDLPLSKQRDGVIGLRDFSGALVRIFERAGFVMHTPRVTIRKDPVTAMQRTKAIGLLWKQVKKDSCLSRMGVPDYLMTFRKPGTNPKPVHHTAEEFPVKQWQQWAECVWHDINPSNTLQKDSARDNEDERHIAPLQLQVIERAITMWTNPEDIVFTPFMGIGSEAYQAIKMGRRAIGIELKDSYYAQSVKNLRRAEDQQFSEQSLFA
;
A
#
# COMPACT_ATOMS: atom_id res chain seq x y z
N MET A 1 -17.98 24.78 -7.14
CA MET A 1 -17.80 23.35 -7.46
C MET A 1 -16.34 23.20 -7.87
N THR A 2 -15.54 22.47 -7.09
CA THR A 2 -14.14 22.16 -7.43
C THR A 2 -14.18 21.23 -8.64
N ASN A 3 -13.54 21.65 -9.72
CA ASN A 3 -13.49 20.86 -10.96
C ASN A 3 -12.57 19.65 -10.69
N ILE A 4 -13.14 18.48 -10.40
CA ILE A 4 -12.41 17.24 -10.15
C ILE A 4 -11.87 16.76 -11.49
N LYS A 5 -10.56 16.74 -11.64
CA LYS A 5 -9.90 16.32 -12.88
C LYS A 5 -9.67 14.82 -12.85
N VAL A 6 -10.61 14.05 -13.37
CA VAL A 6 -10.43 12.64 -13.74
C VAL A 6 -10.02 12.61 -15.21
N LEU A 7 -8.94 11.91 -15.53
CA LEU A 7 -8.42 11.77 -16.91
C LEU A 7 -9.19 10.67 -17.65
N ASP A 8 -9.42 9.54 -16.96
CA ASP A 8 -10.19 8.39 -17.42
C ASP A 8 -10.77 7.63 -16.22
N GLN A 9 -11.78 6.79 -16.45
CA GLN A 9 -12.34 5.92 -15.43
C GLN A 9 -12.90 4.63 -16.06
N ASP A 10 -12.85 3.55 -15.29
CA ASP A 10 -13.42 2.27 -15.66
C ASP A 10 -14.05 1.59 -14.43
N HIS A 11 -14.96 0.66 -14.64
CA HIS A 11 -15.65 -0.03 -13.56
C HIS A 11 -16.13 -1.44 -13.96
N GLY A 12 -16.29 -2.27 -12.97
CA GLY A 12 -17.04 -3.52 -13.03
C GLY A 12 -18.22 -3.48 -12.07
N LYS A 13 -18.74 -4.64 -11.70
CA LYS A 13 -19.80 -4.80 -10.69
C LYS A 13 -19.29 -4.56 -9.27
N MET A 14 -17.99 -4.91 -9.04
CA MET A 14 -17.35 -4.88 -7.72
C MET A 14 -16.29 -3.80 -7.58
N TRP A 15 -15.98 -3.02 -8.62
CA TRP A 15 -14.88 -2.07 -8.57
C TRP A 15 -15.11 -0.82 -9.42
N TYR A 16 -14.47 0.26 -8.97
CA TYR A 16 -14.33 1.53 -9.69
C TYR A 16 -12.86 1.94 -9.67
N VAL A 17 -12.32 2.35 -10.80
CA VAL A 17 -10.94 2.87 -10.90
C VAL A 17 -10.93 4.18 -11.65
N TYR A 18 -10.10 5.08 -11.16
CA TYR A 18 -9.95 6.42 -11.69
C TYR A 18 -8.51 6.65 -12.11
N HIS A 19 -8.33 7.11 -13.33
CA HIS A 19 -7.05 7.63 -13.82
C HIS A 19 -6.94 9.10 -13.45
N GLY A 20 -5.98 9.47 -12.60
CA GLY A 20 -5.81 10.85 -12.18
C GLY A 20 -4.97 11.03 -10.92
N ASP A 21 -4.88 12.29 -10.49
CA ASP A 21 -4.22 12.65 -9.24
C ASP A 21 -5.00 12.17 -8.03
N CYS A 22 -4.33 11.49 -7.10
CA CYS A 22 -5.00 10.85 -5.95
C CYS A 22 -5.68 11.87 -5.01
N VAL A 23 -5.16 13.09 -4.88
CA VAL A 23 -5.78 14.13 -4.05
C VAL A 23 -7.00 14.71 -4.73
N ASP A 24 -6.90 15.01 -6.03
CA ASP A 24 -8.01 15.60 -6.79
C ASP A 24 -9.19 14.62 -6.89
N VAL A 25 -8.92 13.36 -7.21
CA VAL A 25 -9.96 12.33 -7.30
C VAL A 25 -10.57 12.02 -5.93
N ALA A 26 -9.75 11.88 -4.87
CA ALA A 26 -10.25 11.60 -3.52
C ALA A 26 -11.21 12.67 -3.01
N ARG A 27 -11.05 13.94 -3.40
CA ARG A 27 -12.01 15.03 -3.08
C ARG A 27 -13.42 14.77 -3.60
N GLY A 28 -13.56 14.00 -4.69
CA GLY A 28 -14.84 13.59 -5.25
C GLY A 28 -15.51 12.43 -4.55
N ILE A 29 -14.79 11.66 -3.76
CA ILE A 29 -15.33 10.54 -3.00
C ILE A 29 -16.14 11.10 -1.81
N PRO A 30 -17.37 10.62 -1.54
CA PRO A 30 -18.18 11.09 -0.43
C PRO A 30 -17.49 10.90 0.93
N GLU A 31 -17.79 11.78 1.89
CA GLU A 31 -17.32 11.64 3.26
C GLU A 31 -17.85 10.36 3.91
N SER A 32 -17.00 9.68 4.71
CA SER A 32 -17.39 8.48 5.47
C SER A 32 -18.03 7.37 4.64
N SER A 33 -17.56 7.20 3.39
CA SER A 33 -18.10 6.23 2.42
C SER A 33 -17.18 5.04 2.17
N VAL A 34 -15.99 5.01 2.75
CA VAL A 34 -14.99 3.95 2.60
C VAL A 34 -14.88 3.18 3.90
N ASP A 35 -14.88 1.85 3.83
CA ASP A 35 -14.81 0.98 5.00
C ASP A 35 -13.38 0.63 5.42
N PHE A 36 -12.48 0.53 4.46
CA PHE A 36 -11.06 0.22 4.71
C PHE A 36 -10.16 0.87 3.65
N ILE A 37 -8.99 1.32 4.08
CA ILE A 37 -7.97 1.88 3.18
C ILE A 37 -6.72 1.03 3.32
N ILE A 38 -6.11 0.62 2.19
CA ILE A 38 -4.83 -0.07 2.18
C ILE A 38 -3.99 0.35 0.98
N PHE A 39 -2.72 0.66 1.21
CA PHE A 39 -1.81 1.08 0.14
C PHE A 39 -0.35 1.10 0.57
N SER A 40 0.53 1.16 -0.44
CA SER A 40 1.94 1.55 -0.29
C SER A 40 2.12 2.95 -0.86
N PRO A 41 2.56 3.96 -0.07
CA PRO A 41 2.82 5.29 -0.60
C PRO A 41 4.05 5.31 -1.50
N PRO A 42 4.21 6.29 -2.40
CA PRO A 42 5.48 6.56 -3.04
C PRO A 42 6.58 6.76 -2.00
N PHE A 43 7.75 6.16 -2.22
CA PHE A 43 8.89 6.20 -1.28
C PHE A 43 9.73 7.48 -1.47
N GLU A 44 9.12 8.64 -1.35
CA GLU A 44 9.73 9.95 -1.61
C GLU A 44 10.47 9.96 -2.98
N SER A 45 11.66 10.54 -3.04
CA SER A 45 12.52 10.58 -4.23
C SER A 45 13.35 9.30 -4.46
N LEU A 46 13.00 8.18 -3.80
CA LEU A 46 13.75 6.93 -4.00
C LEU A 46 13.49 6.33 -5.39
N TYR A 47 12.26 6.50 -5.88
CA TYR A 47 11.81 6.05 -7.19
C TYR A 47 10.97 7.13 -7.88
N THR A 48 11.20 7.30 -9.18
CA THR A 48 10.33 8.09 -10.06
C THR A 48 9.38 7.12 -10.76
N TYR A 49 8.09 7.32 -10.59
CA TYR A 49 7.05 6.44 -11.17
C TYR A 49 6.48 6.98 -12.47
N SER A 50 6.44 8.31 -12.62
CA SER A 50 5.99 8.99 -13.83
C SER A 50 6.72 10.32 -14.02
N ASN A 51 6.59 10.93 -15.21
CA ASN A 51 7.12 12.28 -15.49
C ASN A 51 6.14 13.39 -15.09
N SER A 52 5.07 13.08 -14.37
CA SER A 52 4.08 14.06 -13.94
C SER A 52 4.59 14.90 -12.77
N ASP A 53 4.38 16.22 -12.81
CA ASP A 53 4.62 17.11 -11.65
C ASP A 53 3.71 16.81 -10.46
N ARG A 54 2.66 15.99 -10.66
CA ARG A 54 1.73 15.52 -9.64
C ARG A 54 2.15 14.21 -8.99
N ASP A 55 3.19 13.56 -9.52
CA ASP A 55 3.76 12.36 -8.93
C ASP A 55 4.55 12.73 -7.67
N MET A 56 4.07 12.27 -6.52
CA MET A 56 4.73 12.49 -5.23
C MET A 56 6.11 11.83 -5.14
N GLY A 57 6.42 10.86 -6.01
CA GLY A 57 7.76 10.29 -6.17
C GLY A 57 8.78 11.28 -6.76
N ASN A 58 8.32 12.39 -7.37
CA ASN A 58 9.18 13.43 -7.95
C ASN A 58 9.53 14.55 -6.96
N CYS A 59 9.11 14.47 -5.70
CA CYS A 59 9.45 15.47 -4.69
C CYS A 59 10.96 15.57 -4.47
N ARG A 60 11.48 16.80 -4.45
CA ARG A 60 12.92 17.08 -4.32
C ARG A 60 13.44 16.89 -2.88
N SER A 61 12.55 16.84 -1.90
CA SER A 61 12.90 16.68 -0.49
C SER A 61 11.79 16.00 0.30
N SER A 62 12.16 15.40 1.44
CA SER A 62 11.19 14.83 2.40
C SER A 62 10.20 15.87 2.93
N LEU A 63 10.62 17.13 3.03
CA LEU A 63 9.73 18.21 3.47
C LEU A 63 8.65 18.52 2.41
N GLU A 64 9.03 18.53 1.14
CA GLU A 64 8.11 18.72 0.02
C GLU A 64 7.14 17.56 -0.08
N PHE A 65 7.64 16.32 -0.03
CA PHE A 65 6.81 15.12 0.06
C PHE A 65 5.79 15.22 1.21
N ALA A 66 6.25 15.54 2.42
CA ALA A 66 5.38 15.67 3.58
C ALA A 66 4.31 16.77 3.42
N ARG A 67 4.62 17.88 2.72
CA ARG A 67 3.65 18.92 2.42
C ARG A 67 2.56 18.44 1.47
N HIS A 68 2.94 17.77 0.39
CA HIS A 68 1.99 17.22 -0.60
C HIS A 68 1.17 16.09 0.01
N PHE A 69 1.80 15.17 0.71
CA PHE A 69 1.15 14.01 1.30
C PHE A 69 0.10 14.38 2.37
N ARG A 70 0.26 15.52 3.05
CA ARG A 70 -0.75 16.03 4.00
C ARG A 70 -2.11 16.33 3.36
N PHE A 71 -2.14 16.74 2.09
CA PHE A 71 -3.41 16.98 1.39
C PHE A 71 -4.14 15.64 1.22
N LEU A 72 -3.44 14.60 0.78
CA LEU A 72 -4.00 13.26 0.68
C LEU A 72 -4.45 12.73 2.06
N ALA A 73 -3.60 12.85 3.09
CA ALA A 73 -3.92 12.34 4.43
C ALA A 73 -5.22 12.93 5.00
N LYS A 74 -5.54 14.20 4.72
CA LYS A 74 -6.81 14.83 5.08
C LYS A 74 -8.00 14.21 4.34
N GLU A 75 -7.84 13.94 3.05
CA GLU A 75 -8.90 13.31 2.26
C GLU A 75 -9.12 11.85 2.69
N LEU A 76 -8.03 11.08 2.96
CA LEU A 76 -8.15 9.73 3.51
C LEU A 76 -8.90 9.71 4.84
N TYR A 77 -8.63 10.69 5.72
CA TYR A 77 -9.37 10.83 6.97
C TYR A 77 -10.84 11.16 6.72
N ARG A 78 -11.14 12.05 5.78
CA ARG A 78 -12.51 12.45 5.44
C ARG A 78 -13.32 11.29 4.92
N ILE A 79 -12.80 10.55 3.93
CA ILE A 79 -13.55 9.49 3.25
C ILE A 79 -13.71 8.21 4.07
N LEU A 80 -12.77 7.93 4.99
CA LEU A 80 -12.86 6.73 5.84
C LEU A 80 -14.01 6.87 6.84
N THR A 81 -14.80 5.82 6.99
CA THR A 81 -15.87 5.72 7.97
C THR A 81 -15.33 5.83 9.40
N PRO A 82 -15.95 6.60 10.32
CA PRO A 82 -15.54 6.66 11.72
C PRO A 82 -15.46 5.27 12.36
N GLY A 83 -14.44 5.04 13.19
CA GLY A 83 -14.20 3.76 13.84
C GLY A 83 -13.59 2.67 12.95
N ARG A 84 -13.36 2.95 11.67
CA ARG A 84 -12.73 2.03 10.70
C ARG A 84 -11.23 2.28 10.59
N CYS A 85 -10.53 1.35 9.91
CA CYS A 85 -9.08 1.30 9.86
C CYS A 85 -8.50 1.62 8.48
N MET A 86 -7.23 2.06 8.50
CA MET A 86 -6.38 2.26 7.33
C MET A 86 -5.04 1.57 7.58
N SER A 87 -4.60 0.72 6.65
CA SER A 87 -3.29 0.05 6.70
C SER A 87 -2.35 0.63 5.65
N VAL A 88 -1.14 0.97 6.07
CA VAL A 88 -0.11 1.57 5.21
C VAL A 88 1.13 0.71 5.25
N HIS A 89 1.53 0.21 4.08
CA HIS A 89 2.76 -0.55 3.91
C HIS A 89 3.90 0.38 3.53
N CYS A 90 5.01 0.30 4.23
CA CYS A 90 6.21 1.08 3.91
C CYS A 90 7.49 0.40 4.40
N MET A 91 8.63 1.00 4.11
CA MET A 91 9.92 0.69 4.72
C MET A 91 10.66 1.99 5.02
N ASP A 92 11.65 1.95 5.92
CA ASP A 92 12.57 3.06 6.09
C ASP A 92 13.53 3.15 4.91
N LEU A 93 13.90 4.37 4.51
CA LEU A 93 14.59 4.61 3.25
C LEU A 93 16.11 4.52 3.42
N PRO A 94 16.81 3.69 2.61
CA PRO A 94 18.25 3.61 2.65
C PRO A 94 18.89 4.89 2.13
N LEU A 95 19.80 5.45 2.92
CA LEU A 95 20.69 6.53 2.53
C LEU A 95 21.96 5.98 1.89
N SER A 96 22.44 6.65 0.85
CA SER A 96 23.68 6.30 0.17
C SER A 96 24.66 7.48 0.19
N LYS A 97 25.98 7.17 0.29
CA LYS A 97 27.03 8.20 0.31
C LYS A 97 26.98 9.11 -0.94
N GLN A 98 26.65 8.54 -2.09
CA GLN A 98 26.62 9.27 -3.36
C GLN A 98 25.48 10.28 -3.43
N ARG A 99 24.28 9.89 -2.95
CA ARG A 99 23.07 10.74 -3.02
C ARG A 99 22.90 11.63 -1.79
N ASP A 100 23.18 11.07 -0.60
CA ASP A 100 22.82 11.66 0.69
C ASP A 100 24.04 12.12 1.50
N GLY A 101 25.26 11.89 1.00
CA GLY A 101 26.52 12.20 1.70
C GLY A 101 26.87 11.25 2.83
N VAL A 102 25.94 10.44 3.30
CA VAL A 102 26.06 9.50 4.42
C VAL A 102 25.47 8.13 4.09
N ILE A 103 25.89 7.12 4.82
CA ILE A 103 25.28 5.77 4.79
C ILE A 103 24.42 5.62 6.04
N GLY A 104 23.14 5.22 5.88
CA GLY A 104 22.23 5.07 7.00
C GLY A 104 20.82 4.76 6.55
N LEU A 105 19.87 5.05 7.42
CA LEU A 105 18.43 4.94 7.17
C LEU A 105 17.74 6.28 7.48
N ARG A 106 16.75 6.62 6.68
CA ARG A 106 15.82 7.72 6.96
C ARG A 106 14.55 7.12 7.54
N ASP A 107 14.10 7.66 8.67
CA ASP A 107 12.87 7.28 9.35
C ASP A 107 11.64 7.73 8.53
N PHE A 108 11.32 6.99 7.47
CA PHE A 108 10.16 7.26 6.63
C PHE A 108 8.87 6.78 7.31
N SER A 109 8.91 5.63 7.97
CA SER A 109 7.77 5.09 8.70
C SER A 109 7.30 6.04 9.80
N GLY A 110 8.24 6.61 10.58
CA GLY A 110 7.90 7.62 11.59
C GLY A 110 7.42 8.95 11.00
N ALA A 111 7.90 9.35 9.83
CA ALA A 111 7.39 10.52 9.13
C ALA A 111 5.92 10.34 8.73
N LEU A 112 5.54 9.17 8.19
CA LEU A 112 4.16 8.84 7.86
C LEU A 112 3.26 8.82 9.11
N VAL A 113 3.71 8.21 10.21
CA VAL A 113 2.97 8.23 11.49
C VAL A 113 2.62 9.66 11.88
N ARG A 114 3.61 10.55 11.92
CA ARG A 114 3.42 11.97 12.27
C ARG A 114 2.47 12.71 11.31
N ILE A 115 2.43 12.35 10.03
CA ILE A 115 1.51 12.94 9.05
C ILE A 115 0.07 12.48 9.33
N PHE A 116 -0.14 11.20 9.57
CA PHE A 116 -1.48 10.65 9.81
C PHE A 116 -2.05 11.08 11.16
N GLU A 117 -1.23 11.12 12.22
CA GLU A 117 -1.65 11.65 13.53
C GLU A 117 -2.10 13.12 13.43
N ARG A 118 -1.38 13.95 12.67
CA ARG A 118 -1.78 15.35 12.39
C ARG A 118 -3.04 15.47 11.56
N ALA A 119 -3.40 14.46 10.78
CA ALA A 119 -4.67 14.40 10.06
C ALA A 119 -5.83 13.95 10.94
N GLY A 120 -5.57 13.44 12.17
CA GLY A 120 -6.56 13.00 13.14
C GLY A 120 -6.66 11.48 13.33
N PHE A 121 -5.86 10.71 12.62
CA PHE A 121 -5.77 9.26 12.84
C PHE A 121 -5.05 8.93 14.17
N VAL A 122 -5.37 7.76 14.71
CA VAL A 122 -4.65 7.19 15.85
C VAL A 122 -3.99 5.89 15.38
N MET A 123 -2.73 5.68 15.73
CA MET A 123 -2.05 4.42 15.47
C MET A 123 -2.76 3.30 16.24
N HIS A 124 -3.26 2.29 15.53
CA HIS A 124 -4.14 1.26 16.08
C HIS A 124 -3.38 -0.02 16.48
N THR A 125 -2.37 -0.39 15.70
CA THR A 125 -1.52 -1.55 15.97
C THR A 125 -0.06 -1.13 16.13
N PRO A 126 0.80 -1.97 16.73
CA PRO A 126 2.24 -1.82 16.55
C PRO A 126 2.59 -1.81 15.05
N ARG A 127 3.78 -1.35 14.71
CA ARG A 127 4.32 -1.57 13.36
C ARG A 127 4.56 -3.06 13.18
N VAL A 128 3.72 -3.73 12.38
CA VAL A 128 3.96 -5.13 12.04
C VAL A 128 5.17 -5.17 11.12
N THR A 129 6.20 -5.89 11.56
CA THR A 129 7.46 -6.05 10.83
C THR A 129 7.33 -7.24 9.87
N ILE A 130 7.42 -6.99 8.57
CA ILE A 130 7.47 -8.02 7.54
C ILE A 130 8.94 -8.34 7.31
N ARG A 131 9.36 -9.54 7.72
CA ARG A 131 10.74 -9.97 7.59
C ARG A 131 11.15 -10.10 6.13
N LYS A 132 12.34 -9.62 5.83
CA LYS A 132 13.03 -9.92 4.58
C LYS A 132 14.31 -10.70 4.87
N ASP A 133 14.55 -11.74 4.05
CA ASP A 133 15.85 -12.41 4.05
C ASP A 133 16.95 -11.40 3.67
N PRO A 134 18.06 -11.32 4.44
CA PRO A 134 19.13 -10.35 4.19
C PRO A 134 19.75 -10.45 2.79
N VAL A 135 19.89 -11.67 2.24
CA VAL A 135 20.44 -11.88 0.89
C VAL A 135 19.47 -11.35 -0.18
N THR A 136 18.19 -11.64 -0.03
CA THR A 136 17.14 -11.11 -0.92
C THR A 136 17.04 -9.58 -0.83
N ALA A 137 17.13 -9.02 0.36
CA ALA A 137 17.14 -7.57 0.58
C ALA A 137 18.34 -6.90 -0.08
N MET A 138 19.52 -7.51 0.00
CA MET A 138 20.74 -7.03 -0.66
C MET A 138 20.59 -7.04 -2.19
N GLN A 139 20.08 -8.10 -2.76
CA GLN A 139 19.89 -8.21 -4.21
C GLN A 139 18.94 -7.16 -4.75
N ARG A 140 17.85 -6.88 -4.02
CA ARG A 140 16.83 -5.91 -4.42
C ARG A 140 17.26 -4.46 -4.24
N THR A 141 17.97 -4.16 -3.14
CA THR A 141 18.31 -2.77 -2.77
C THR A 141 19.74 -2.37 -3.13
N LYS A 142 20.56 -3.30 -3.64
CA LYS A 142 22.01 -3.12 -3.87
C LYS A 142 22.74 -2.55 -2.64
N ALA A 143 22.33 -2.97 -1.45
CA ALA A 143 22.75 -2.38 -0.20
C ALA A 143 24.13 -2.91 0.23
N ILE A 144 25.17 -2.17 -0.05
CA ILE A 144 26.57 -2.51 0.26
C ILE A 144 26.76 -2.85 1.75
N GLY A 145 26.07 -2.18 2.66
CA GLY A 145 26.16 -2.40 4.11
C GLY A 145 25.68 -3.78 4.59
N LEU A 146 25.02 -4.60 3.76
CA LEU A 146 24.61 -5.98 4.08
C LEU A 146 25.64 -7.04 3.69
N LEU A 147 26.73 -6.67 2.98
CA LEU A 147 27.72 -7.63 2.52
C LEU A 147 28.65 -8.04 3.66
N TRP A 148 28.87 -9.36 3.83
CA TRP A 148 29.81 -9.90 4.80
C TRP A 148 31.24 -9.32 4.70
N LYS A 149 31.67 -9.00 3.48
CA LYS A 149 32.95 -8.31 3.27
C LYS A 149 33.02 -6.95 3.98
N GLN A 150 31.90 -6.28 4.19
CA GLN A 150 31.85 -5.01 4.92
C GLN A 150 32.07 -5.22 6.41
N VAL A 151 31.52 -6.30 6.98
CA VAL A 151 31.79 -6.71 8.38
C VAL A 151 33.28 -6.95 8.60
N LYS A 152 33.95 -7.62 7.65
CA LYS A 152 35.42 -7.87 7.72
C LYS A 152 36.24 -6.60 7.59
N LYS A 153 35.76 -5.58 6.88
CA LYS A 153 36.51 -4.35 6.64
C LYS A 153 36.28 -3.32 7.75
N ASP A 154 35.03 -3.08 8.07
CA ASP A 154 34.58 -2.16 9.12
C ASP A 154 33.14 -2.51 9.49
N SER A 155 32.98 -3.18 10.63
CA SER A 155 31.71 -3.65 11.13
C SER A 155 30.74 -2.51 11.43
N CYS A 156 31.22 -1.31 11.79
CA CYS A 156 30.40 -0.14 12.06
C CYS A 156 29.70 0.40 10.81
N LEU A 157 30.16 0.06 9.62
CA LEU A 157 29.51 0.37 8.35
C LEU A 157 28.58 -0.75 7.87
N SER A 158 28.53 -1.87 8.57
CA SER A 158 27.55 -2.93 8.29
C SER A 158 26.18 -2.52 8.83
N ARG A 159 25.13 -3.05 8.22
CA ARG A 159 23.74 -2.87 8.70
C ARG A 159 22.95 -4.14 8.51
N MET A 160 21.89 -4.27 9.30
CA MET A 160 20.93 -5.34 9.15
C MET A 160 20.00 -5.08 7.95
N GLY A 161 19.30 -6.12 7.48
CA GLY A 161 18.31 -6.00 6.44
C GLY A 161 17.22 -5.02 6.86
N VAL A 162 16.73 -4.24 5.89
CA VAL A 162 15.61 -3.31 6.13
C VAL A 162 14.32 -4.09 5.95
N PRO A 163 13.51 -4.27 7.00
CA PRO A 163 12.20 -4.91 6.87
C PRO A 163 11.22 -3.96 6.20
N ASP A 164 10.10 -4.50 5.74
CA ASP A 164 8.91 -3.71 5.49
C ASP A 164 8.06 -3.62 6.76
N TYR A 165 7.22 -2.61 6.83
CA TYR A 165 6.27 -2.40 7.92
C TYR A 165 4.85 -2.32 7.36
N LEU A 166 3.91 -2.95 8.04
CA LEU A 166 2.48 -2.67 7.90
C LEU A 166 2.05 -1.91 9.15
N MET A 167 1.60 -0.67 8.96
CA MET A 167 1.11 0.21 10.03
C MET A 167 -0.39 0.38 9.86
N THR A 168 -1.16 0.06 10.89
CA THR A 168 -2.61 0.23 10.86
C THR A 168 -3.01 1.40 11.76
N PHE A 169 -3.78 2.30 11.20
CA PHE A 169 -4.34 3.49 11.84
C PHE A 169 -5.85 3.36 11.92
N ARG A 170 -6.45 4.03 12.90
CA ARG A 170 -7.90 4.07 13.09
C ARG A 170 -8.40 5.50 13.05
N LYS A 171 -9.49 5.75 12.34
CA LYS A 171 -10.24 7.01 12.48
C LYS A 171 -11.04 6.93 13.78
N PRO A 172 -10.88 7.87 14.73
CA PRO A 172 -11.70 7.93 15.93
C PRO A 172 -13.20 8.02 15.61
N GLY A 173 -14.01 7.53 16.53
CA GLY A 173 -15.47 7.52 16.41
C GLY A 173 -16.07 6.12 16.51
N THR A 174 -17.39 6.06 16.46
CA THR A 174 -18.15 4.80 16.50
C THR A 174 -18.24 4.19 15.11
N ASN A 175 -17.92 2.90 15.01
CA ASN A 175 -18.09 2.15 13.78
C ASN A 175 -19.58 1.78 13.59
N PRO A 176 -20.27 2.30 12.58
CA PRO A 176 -21.69 1.99 12.35
C PRO A 176 -21.92 0.55 11.87
N LYS A 177 -20.86 -0.10 11.33
CA LYS A 177 -20.88 -1.47 10.81
C LYS A 177 -19.67 -2.24 11.37
N PRO A 178 -19.75 -2.74 12.63
CA PRO A 178 -18.66 -3.49 13.25
C PRO A 178 -18.20 -4.65 12.39
N VAL A 179 -16.90 -4.94 12.44
CA VAL A 179 -16.30 -6.10 11.75
C VAL A 179 -16.46 -7.31 12.67
N HIS A 180 -17.09 -8.35 12.15
CA HIS A 180 -17.32 -9.59 12.87
C HIS A 180 -16.72 -10.78 12.12
N HIS A 181 -16.16 -11.70 12.88
CA HIS A 181 -15.65 -12.98 12.37
C HIS A 181 -16.22 -14.13 13.18
N THR A 182 -16.59 -15.19 12.50
CA THR A 182 -16.84 -16.48 13.15
C THR A 182 -15.53 -17.26 13.29
N ALA A 183 -15.53 -18.27 14.16
CA ALA A 183 -14.35 -19.13 14.34
C ALA A 183 -14.05 -19.99 13.09
N GLU A 184 -15.04 -20.22 12.23
CA GLU A 184 -14.92 -20.91 10.94
C GLU A 184 -14.27 -20.01 9.89
N GLU A 185 -14.67 -18.72 9.81
CA GLU A 185 -14.15 -17.77 8.83
C GLU A 185 -12.74 -17.29 9.17
N PHE A 186 -12.46 -17.13 10.47
CA PHE A 186 -11.16 -16.67 10.97
C PHE A 186 -10.76 -17.43 12.23
N PRO A 187 -10.22 -18.67 12.09
CA PRO A 187 -9.89 -19.53 13.22
C PRO A 187 -8.92 -18.87 14.20
N VAL A 188 -9.12 -19.12 15.50
CA VAL A 188 -8.31 -18.55 16.59
C VAL A 188 -6.82 -18.78 16.37
N LYS A 189 -6.41 -19.95 15.90
CA LYS A 189 -5.00 -20.25 15.59
C LYS A 189 -4.43 -19.36 14.50
N GLN A 190 -5.22 -19.07 13.46
CA GLN A 190 -4.83 -18.17 12.38
C GLN A 190 -4.76 -16.73 12.88
N TRP A 191 -5.76 -16.31 13.69
CA TRP A 191 -5.72 -14.99 14.32
C TRP A 191 -4.49 -14.81 15.20
N GLN A 192 -4.13 -15.77 16.03
CA GLN A 192 -2.93 -15.73 16.88
C GLN A 192 -1.67 -15.55 16.05
N GLN A 193 -1.52 -16.28 14.94
CA GLN A 193 -0.39 -16.17 14.04
C GLN A 193 -0.33 -14.78 13.36
N TRP A 194 -1.46 -14.25 12.94
CA TRP A 194 -1.51 -12.97 12.23
C TRP A 194 -1.47 -11.75 13.16
N ALA A 195 -1.82 -11.94 14.43
CA ALA A 195 -1.71 -10.92 15.48
C ALA A 195 -0.28 -10.73 15.99
N GLU A 196 0.67 -11.56 15.58
CA GLU A 196 2.09 -11.36 15.90
C GLU A 196 2.61 -10.08 15.24
N CYS A 197 3.51 -9.38 15.96
CA CYS A 197 4.09 -8.14 15.47
C CYS A 197 5.25 -8.35 14.46
N VAL A 198 5.63 -9.61 14.18
CA VAL A 198 6.64 -9.97 13.19
C VAL A 198 6.13 -11.10 12.32
N TRP A 199 6.02 -10.85 11.01
CA TRP A 199 5.61 -11.86 10.04
C TRP A 199 6.83 -12.43 9.30
N HIS A 200 7.12 -13.70 9.56
CA HIS A 200 8.25 -14.42 8.98
C HIS A 200 7.89 -15.20 7.71
N ASP A 201 6.63 -15.42 7.46
CA ASP A 201 6.06 -16.35 6.49
C ASP A 201 5.50 -15.69 5.22
N ILE A 202 5.69 -14.38 5.04
CA ILE A 202 5.29 -13.69 3.82
C ILE A 202 6.20 -14.08 2.66
N ASN A 203 5.62 -14.64 1.60
CA ASN A 203 6.34 -14.94 0.37
C ASN A 203 6.56 -13.64 -0.45
N PRO A 204 7.80 -13.18 -0.61
CA PRO A 204 8.09 -11.93 -1.32
C PRO A 204 7.79 -11.98 -2.83
N SER A 205 7.59 -13.16 -3.38
CA SER A 205 7.27 -13.36 -4.80
C SER A 205 5.78 -13.51 -5.07
N ASN A 206 4.94 -13.59 -4.04
CA ASN A 206 3.48 -13.67 -4.19
C ASN A 206 2.89 -12.27 -4.45
N THR A 207 3.07 -11.80 -5.67
CA THR A 207 2.63 -10.47 -6.15
C THR A 207 1.93 -10.62 -7.49
N LEU A 208 1.14 -9.63 -7.90
CA LEU A 208 0.65 -9.57 -9.28
C LEU A 208 1.82 -9.46 -10.27
N GLN A 209 1.62 -10.00 -11.47
CA GLN A 209 2.62 -9.98 -12.53
C GLN A 209 2.92 -8.53 -12.96
N LYS A 210 4.17 -8.11 -12.74
CA LYS A 210 4.64 -6.75 -12.97
C LYS A 210 5.20 -6.50 -14.37
N ASP A 211 5.56 -7.57 -15.09
CA ASP A 211 6.30 -7.44 -16.36
C ASP A 211 5.43 -6.95 -17.52
N SER A 212 4.11 -7.08 -17.39
CA SER A 212 3.13 -6.66 -18.40
C SER A 212 2.80 -5.16 -18.41
N ALA A 213 3.33 -4.37 -17.47
CA ALA A 213 3.02 -2.94 -17.32
C ALA A 213 4.23 -2.03 -17.53
N ARG A 214 5.33 -2.55 -18.07
CA ARG A 214 6.54 -1.77 -18.33
C ARG A 214 6.48 -1.08 -19.67
N ASP A 215 6.67 0.24 -19.69
CA ASP A 215 6.78 1.02 -20.93
C ASP A 215 8.22 1.06 -21.45
N ASN A 216 9.23 0.96 -20.55
CA ASN A 216 10.66 0.97 -20.88
C ASN A 216 11.46 0.04 -19.98
N GLU A 217 12.65 -0.41 -20.44
CA GLU A 217 13.58 -1.23 -19.64
C GLU A 217 14.09 -0.53 -18.36
N ASP A 218 14.07 0.81 -18.31
CA ASP A 218 14.48 1.60 -17.15
C ASP A 218 13.43 1.67 -16.04
N GLU A 219 12.20 1.25 -16.28
CA GLU A 219 11.13 1.18 -15.27
C GLU A 219 11.29 -0.07 -14.37
N ARG A 220 12.39 -0.11 -13.61
CA ARG A 220 12.74 -1.24 -12.74
C ARG A 220 11.97 -1.29 -11.43
N HIS A 221 11.02 -0.37 -11.19
CA HIS A 221 10.54 -0.09 -9.83
C HIS A 221 9.07 -0.39 -9.57
N ILE A 222 8.39 -1.16 -10.43
CA ILE A 222 7.10 -1.74 -10.05
C ILE A 222 7.38 -2.76 -8.94
N ALA A 223 7.01 -2.42 -7.72
CA ALA A 223 7.07 -3.30 -6.57
C ALA A 223 5.65 -3.51 -6.01
N PRO A 224 4.82 -4.37 -6.63
CA PRO A 224 3.48 -4.64 -6.15
C PRO A 224 3.54 -5.17 -4.72
N LEU A 225 2.59 -4.76 -3.87
CA LEU A 225 2.47 -5.29 -2.53
C LEU A 225 2.14 -6.79 -2.59
N GLN A 226 2.72 -7.57 -1.68
CA GLN A 226 2.47 -9.01 -1.58
C GLN A 226 0.99 -9.26 -1.26
N LEU A 227 0.37 -10.15 -2.04
CA LEU A 227 -1.05 -10.47 -1.91
C LEU A 227 -1.39 -11.03 -0.52
N GLN A 228 -0.47 -11.78 0.12
CA GLN A 228 -0.64 -12.27 1.48
C GLN A 228 -0.72 -11.15 2.53
N VAL A 229 0.02 -10.06 2.37
CA VAL A 229 -0.06 -8.89 3.27
C VAL A 229 -1.42 -8.23 3.16
N ILE A 230 -1.89 -8.06 1.91
CA ILE A 230 -3.20 -7.49 1.62
C ILE A 230 -4.32 -8.38 2.16
N GLU A 231 -4.23 -9.69 1.93
CA GLU A 231 -5.18 -10.70 2.42
C GLU A 231 -5.35 -10.61 3.93
N ARG A 232 -4.25 -10.61 4.69
CA ARG A 232 -4.29 -10.51 6.16
C ARG A 232 -4.96 -9.22 6.61
N ALA A 233 -4.60 -8.09 6.00
CA ALA A 233 -5.17 -6.80 6.36
C ALA A 233 -6.68 -6.74 6.05
N ILE A 234 -7.10 -7.20 4.87
CA ILE A 234 -8.52 -7.24 4.48
C ILE A 234 -9.30 -8.19 5.40
N THR A 235 -8.79 -9.39 5.68
CA THR A 235 -9.47 -10.33 6.58
C THR A 235 -9.66 -9.71 7.96
N MET A 236 -8.61 -9.13 8.56
CA MET A 236 -8.70 -8.62 9.93
C MET A 236 -9.63 -7.40 10.08
N TRP A 237 -9.75 -6.55 9.03
CA TRP A 237 -10.33 -5.22 9.17
C TRP A 237 -11.57 -4.94 8.33
N THR A 238 -12.12 -5.96 7.64
CA THR A 238 -13.28 -5.78 6.76
C THR A 238 -14.30 -6.91 6.87
N ASN A 239 -15.57 -6.56 6.64
CA ASN A 239 -16.64 -7.52 6.36
C ASN A 239 -16.72 -7.81 4.85
N PRO A 240 -17.41 -8.90 4.41
CA PRO A 240 -17.86 -9.04 3.02
C PRO A 240 -18.59 -7.79 2.53
N GLU A 241 -18.48 -7.48 1.25
CA GLU A 241 -19.08 -6.31 0.57
C GLU A 241 -18.59 -4.93 1.06
N ASP A 242 -17.67 -4.85 2.03
CA ASP A 242 -17.06 -3.60 2.45
C ASP A 242 -16.25 -2.96 1.30
N ILE A 243 -16.21 -1.63 1.28
CA ILE A 243 -15.47 -0.86 0.28
C ILE A 243 -14.03 -0.68 0.72
N VAL A 244 -13.12 -1.27 -0.04
CA VAL A 244 -11.66 -1.13 0.12
C VAL A 244 -11.15 -0.07 -0.85
N PHE A 245 -10.42 0.91 -0.35
CA PHE A 245 -9.87 2.02 -1.13
C PHE A 245 -8.34 2.00 -1.16
N THR A 246 -7.77 2.30 -2.34
CA THR A 246 -6.34 2.51 -2.53
C THR A 246 -6.04 3.75 -3.36
N PRO A 247 -5.31 4.76 -2.81
CA PRO A 247 -5.00 6.00 -3.53
C PRO A 247 -3.79 5.88 -4.48
N PHE A 248 -3.02 4.80 -4.39
CA PHE A 248 -1.84 4.50 -5.21
C PHE A 248 -1.95 3.06 -5.70
N MET A 249 -2.88 2.84 -6.62
CA MET A 249 -3.30 1.49 -6.99
C MET A 249 -2.23 0.71 -7.75
N GLY A 250 -1.32 1.38 -8.49
CA GLY A 250 -0.37 0.72 -9.35
C GLY A 250 -1.08 -0.21 -10.34
N ILE A 251 -0.64 -1.47 -10.40
CA ILE A 251 -1.28 -2.49 -11.26
C ILE A 251 -2.50 -3.16 -10.59
N GLY A 252 -2.96 -2.65 -9.46
CA GLY A 252 -4.22 -3.03 -8.82
C GLY A 252 -4.14 -4.12 -7.77
N SER A 253 -3.00 -4.35 -7.09
CA SER A 253 -2.84 -5.48 -6.15
C SER A 253 -3.86 -5.48 -5.03
N GLU A 254 -4.08 -4.32 -4.37
CA GLU A 254 -4.99 -4.17 -3.26
C GLU A 254 -6.45 -4.36 -3.70
N ALA A 255 -6.84 -3.74 -4.80
CA ALA A 255 -8.18 -3.87 -5.36
C ALA A 255 -8.45 -5.30 -5.89
N TYR A 256 -7.47 -5.92 -6.56
CA TYR A 256 -7.54 -7.31 -7.01
C TYR A 256 -7.81 -8.26 -5.85
N GLN A 257 -7.04 -8.15 -4.77
CA GLN A 257 -7.21 -9.02 -3.61
C GLN A 257 -8.54 -8.75 -2.90
N ALA A 258 -8.99 -7.49 -2.83
CA ALA A 258 -10.29 -7.14 -2.27
C ALA A 258 -11.45 -7.83 -3.02
N ILE A 259 -11.45 -7.77 -4.36
CA ILE A 259 -12.46 -8.41 -5.21
C ILE A 259 -12.45 -9.92 -5.00
N LYS A 260 -11.27 -10.55 -5.04
CA LYS A 260 -11.13 -12.00 -4.81
C LYS A 260 -11.66 -12.46 -3.46
N MET A 261 -11.69 -11.58 -2.48
CA MET A 261 -12.20 -11.86 -1.13
C MET A 261 -13.66 -11.40 -0.94
N GLY A 262 -14.39 -11.06 -2.01
CA GLY A 262 -15.79 -10.64 -1.95
C GLY A 262 -16.00 -9.23 -1.35
N ARG A 263 -15.01 -8.34 -1.47
CA ARG A 263 -15.11 -6.93 -1.12
C ARG A 263 -15.24 -6.10 -2.39
N ARG A 264 -15.75 -4.88 -2.26
CA ARG A 264 -15.75 -3.90 -3.35
C ARG A 264 -14.47 -3.09 -3.30
N ALA A 265 -14.01 -2.61 -4.45
CA ALA A 265 -12.77 -1.85 -4.52
C ALA A 265 -12.95 -0.50 -5.20
N ILE A 266 -12.24 0.52 -4.69
CA ILE A 266 -12.05 1.81 -5.35
C ILE A 266 -10.55 2.08 -5.42
N GLY A 267 -10.03 2.36 -6.62
CA GLY A 267 -8.62 2.63 -6.82
C GLY A 267 -8.37 3.90 -7.63
N ILE A 268 -7.21 4.53 -7.38
CA ILE A 268 -6.73 5.68 -8.15
C ILE A 268 -5.32 5.38 -8.62
N GLU A 269 -5.04 5.68 -9.89
CA GLU A 269 -3.70 5.56 -10.47
C GLU A 269 -3.42 6.75 -11.40
N LEU A 270 -2.21 7.28 -11.28
CA LEU A 270 -1.79 8.45 -12.07
C LEU A 270 -1.14 8.07 -13.39
N LYS A 271 -0.45 6.91 -13.46
CA LYS A 271 0.30 6.48 -14.61
C LYS A 271 -0.57 5.65 -15.57
N ASP A 272 -0.63 6.07 -16.85
CA ASP A 272 -1.46 5.43 -17.90
C ASP A 272 -1.25 3.92 -18.01
N SER A 273 -0.02 3.45 -18.10
CA SER A 273 0.29 2.02 -18.28
C SER A 273 -0.11 1.19 -17.07
N TYR A 274 0.03 1.73 -15.85
CA TYR A 274 -0.39 1.06 -14.62
C TYR A 274 -1.91 1.02 -14.49
N TYR A 275 -2.58 2.14 -14.81
CA TYR A 275 -4.03 2.21 -14.88
C TYR A 275 -4.59 1.17 -15.87
N ALA A 276 -4.07 1.14 -17.11
CA ALA A 276 -4.53 0.18 -18.12
C ALA A 276 -4.29 -1.28 -17.69
N GLN A 277 -3.18 -1.57 -17.02
CA GLN A 277 -2.89 -2.90 -16.50
C GLN A 277 -3.79 -3.25 -15.31
N SER A 278 -4.08 -2.30 -14.43
CA SER A 278 -4.98 -2.53 -13.29
C SER A 278 -6.38 -2.91 -13.75
N VAL A 279 -6.93 -2.22 -14.75
CA VAL A 279 -8.24 -2.56 -15.33
C VAL A 279 -8.29 -4.01 -15.81
N LYS A 280 -7.25 -4.48 -16.51
CA LYS A 280 -7.16 -5.90 -16.96
C LYS A 280 -7.14 -6.86 -15.77
N ASN A 281 -6.36 -6.53 -14.72
CA ASN A 281 -6.25 -7.36 -13.54
C ASN A 281 -7.56 -7.43 -12.76
N LEU A 282 -8.30 -6.30 -12.64
CA LEU A 282 -9.56 -6.26 -11.90
C LEU A 282 -10.69 -6.97 -12.63
N ARG A 283 -10.77 -6.85 -13.95
CA ARG A 283 -11.71 -7.65 -14.76
C ARG A 283 -11.47 -9.15 -14.56
N ARG A 284 -10.21 -9.58 -14.60
CA ARG A 284 -9.84 -10.96 -14.34
C ARG A 284 -10.22 -11.42 -12.93
N ALA A 285 -10.01 -10.58 -11.90
CA ALA A 285 -10.39 -10.90 -10.52
C ALA A 285 -11.91 -11.08 -10.40
N GLU A 286 -12.67 -10.19 -11.01
CA GLU A 286 -14.13 -10.22 -11.01
C GLU A 286 -14.68 -11.46 -11.72
N ASP A 287 -14.15 -11.80 -12.91
CA ASP A 287 -14.52 -13.01 -13.66
C ASP A 287 -14.26 -14.28 -12.83
N GLN A 288 -13.11 -14.35 -12.14
CA GLN A 288 -12.78 -15.47 -11.27
C GLN A 288 -13.77 -15.58 -10.10
N GLN A 289 -14.08 -14.47 -9.43
CA GLN A 289 -15.00 -14.43 -8.30
C GLN A 289 -16.41 -14.91 -8.70
N PHE A 290 -16.94 -14.48 -9.83
CA PHE A 290 -18.26 -14.91 -10.30
C PHE A 290 -18.27 -16.37 -10.80
N SER A 291 -17.18 -16.83 -11.41
CA SER A 291 -17.06 -18.23 -11.83
C SER A 291 -17.04 -19.17 -10.62
N GLU A 292 -16.33 -18.83 -9.55
CA GLU A 292 -16.29 -19.62 -8.31
C GLU A 292 -17.67 -19.64 -7.64
N GLN A 293 -18.37 -18.50 -7.56
CA GLN A 293 -19.73 -18.45 -6.99
C GLN A 293 -20.72 -19.31 -7.77
N SER A 294 -20.62 -19.36 -9.10
CA SER A 294 -21.52 -20.17 -9.95
C SER A 294 -21.28 -21.68 -9.82
N LEU A 295 -20.10 -22.12 -9.35
CA LEU A 295 -19.80 -23.52 -9.11
C LEU A 295 -20.37 -24.06 -7.77
N PHE A 296 -20.71 -23.15 -6.85
CA PHE A 296 -21.25 -23.47 -5.53
C PHE A 296 -22.72 -23.09 -5.35
N ALA A 297 -23.37 -22.52 -6.38
CA ALA A 297 -24.80 -22.20 -6.42
C ALA A 297 -25.58 -23.30 -7.15
#